data_b762cfbaffd868594cf730afdbb0e64e
#
_entry.id   b762cfbaffd868594cf730afdbb0e64e
#
_cell.length_a   1.000
_cell.length_b   1.000
_cell.length_c   1.000
_cell.angle_alpha   90.00
_cell.angle_beta   90.00
_cell.angle_gamma   90.00
#
_symmetry.space_group_name_H-M   'P 1'
#
loop_
_entity.id
_entity.type
_entity.pdbx_description
1 polymer ?
#
loop_
_entity_poly.entity_id
_entity_poly.type
_entity_poly.pdbx_seq_one_letter_code
_entity_poly.pdbx_strand_id
1 'polypeptide(L)'
;MIRLGSVTGLPVVRSGKLQGRVEQAVLNPDGRSLRGLVVRRGFGGARWLAAEDILVLGEVSVIALRPPGRMPRDAAFVLGSVRDTAGLDLGRVTDVYLQPDTRRVAALEITLGPLEELRCGQMLARDFAVHPAPGEPGQVLIPTGCTLERIRERR
;
A
#
# COMPACT_ATOMS: atom_id res chain seq x y z
N MET A 1 13.18 -0.61 0.53
CA MET A 1 11.71 -0.73 0.41
C MET A 1 11.03 0.14 1.47
N ILE A 2 9.89 0.71 1.14
CA ILE A 2 9.07 1.51 2.05
C ILE A 2 7.78 0.74 2.37
N ARG A 3 7.42 0.68 3.66
CA ARG A 3 6.10 0.20 4.09
C ARG A 3 5.06 1.27 3.78
N LEU A 4 3.97 0.89 3.14
CA LEU A 4 2.91 1.83 2.77
C LEU A 4 2.24 2.46 4.00
N GLY A 5 2.09 1.69 5.07
CA GLY A 5 1.57 2.19 6.34
C GLY A 5 2.42 3.30 6.97
N SER A 6 3.74 3.32 6.73
CA SER A 6 4.63 4.37 7.24
C SER A 6 4.54 5.68 6.45
N VAL A 7 3.95 5.67 5.27
CA VAL A 7 3.73 6.87 4.45
C VAL A 7 2.58 7.71 4.98
N THR A 8 1.61 7.08 5.64
CA THR A 8 0.48 7.78 6.26
C THR A 8 0.97 8.76 7.33
N GLY A 9 0.50 9.99 7.28
CA GLY A 9 0.88 11.07 8.18
C GLY A 9 2.11 11.87 7.76
N LEU A 10 2.85 11.43 6.73
CA LEU A 10 4.01 12.18 6.24
C LEU A 10 3.58 13.52 5.64
N PRO A 11 4.37 14.59 5.85
CA PRO A 11 4.13 15.86 5.19
C PRO A 11 4.40 15.74 3.70
N VAL A 12 3.54 16.37 2.91
CA VAL A 12 3.71 16.54 1.47
C VAL A 12 4.20 17.96 1.22
N VAL A 13 5.37 18.08 0.61
CA VAL A 13 6.05 19.35 0.38
C VAL A 13 6.27 19.55 -1.11
N ARG A 14 6.03 20.77 -1.58
CA ARG A 14 6.32 21.20 -2.94
C ARG A 14 6.96 22.57 -2.93
N SER A 15 8.14 22.69 -3.56
CA SER A 15 8.89 23.95 -3.63
C SER A 15 9.08 24.61 -2.25
N GLY A 16 9.39 23.80 -1.22
CA GLY A 16 9.59 24.24 0.15
C GLY A 16 8.30 24.57 0.92
N LYS A 17 7.12 24.41 0.31
CA LYS A 17 5.83 24.72 0.96
C LYS A 17 5.05 23.44 1.29
N LEU A 18 4.52 23.38 2.51
CA LEU A 18 3.64 22.31 2.94
C LEU A 18 2.33 22.31 2.15
N GLN A 19 2.02 21.17 1.53
CA GLN A 19 0.78 20.95 0.77
C GLN A 19 -0.30 20.24 1.60
N GLY A 20 0.08 19.60 2.68
CA GLY A 20 -0.76 18.79 3.54
C GLY A 20 -0.01 17.57 4.05
N ARG A 21 -0.78 16.60 4.55
CA ARG A 21 -0.25 15.32 5.03
C ARG A 21 -0.93 14.17 4.31
N VAL A 22 -0.20 13.07 4.15
CA VAL A 22 -0.75 11.86 3.57
C VAL A 22 -1.81 11.28 4.51
N GLU A 23 -3.02 11.13 4.03
CA GLU A 23 -4.12 10.48 4.75
C GLU A 23 -4.19 8.99 4.40
N GLN A 24 -3.99 8.65 3.14
CA GLN A 24 -4.04 7.29 2.63
C GLN A 24 -3.21 7.15 1.37
N ALA A 25 -2.59 5.99 1.20
CA ALA A 25 -1.99 5.59 -0.06
C ALA A 25 -2.93 4.61 -0.79
N VAL A 26 -3.04 4.77 -2.10
CA VAL A 26 -3.95 3.97 -2.94
C VAL A 26 -3.15 3.26 -4.02
N LEU A 27 -3.32 1.95 -4.10
CA LEU A 27 -2.73 1.12 -5.14
C LEU A 27 -3.58 1.13 -6.42
N ASN A 28 -2.95 0.83 -7.55
CA ASN A 28 -3.69 0.46 -8.75
C ASN A 28 -4.48 -0.84 -8.52
N PRO A 29 -5.60 -1.05 -9.24
CA PRO A 29 -6.46 -2.22 -9.03
C PRO A 29 -5.78 -3.57 -9.23
N ASP A 30 -4.70 -3.63 -9.98
CA ASP A 30 -3.89 -4.86 -10.14
C ASP A 30 -2.97 -5.14 -8.93
N GLY A 31 -2.90 -4.21 -7.96
CA GLY A 31 -2.06 -4.32 -6.77
C GLY A 31 -0.56 -4.27 -7.04
N ARG A 32 -0.12 -3.88 -8.23
CA ARG A 32 1.28 -3.94 -8.66
C ARG A 32 2.07 -2.66 -8.43
N SER A 33 1.36 -1.53 -8.27
CA SER A 33 1.99 -0.21 -8.16
C SER A 33 1.12 0.77 -7.39
N LEU A 34 1.77 1.83 -6.90
CA LEU A 34 1.08 2.96 -6.29
C LEU A 34 0.34 3.74 -7.37
N ARG A 35 -0.95 4.00 -7.15
CA ARG A 35 -1.77 4.89 -7.98
C ARG A 35 -1.62 6.35 -7.57
N GLY A 36 -1.60 6.61 -6.27
CA GLY A 36 -1.46 7.95 -5.73
C GLY A 36 -1.68 8.01 -4.22
N LEU A 37 -1.65 9.22 -3.72
CA LEU A 37 -1.83 9.54 -2.31
C LEU A 37 -3.02 10.47 -2.11
N VAL A 38 -3.83 10.18 -1.11
CA VAL A 38 -4.83 11.10 -0.59
C VAL A 38 -4.14 12.06 0.36
N VAL A 39 -4.22 13.36 0.09
CA VAL A 39 -3.56 14.40 0.87
C VAL A 39 -4.62 15.31 1.49
N ARG A 40 -4.49 15.57 2.78
CA ARG A 40 -5.38 16.48 3.52
C ARG A 40 -4.59 17.60 4.16
N ARG A 41 -5.10 18.82 4.06
CA ARG A 41 -4.55 19.99 4.72
C ARG A 41 -5.59 20.60 5.65
N GLY A 42 -5.33 20.52 6.96
CA GLY A 42 -6.24 21.07 7.97
C GLY A 42 -7.66 20.51 7.84
N PHE A 43 -8.66 21.38 7.88
CA PHE A 43 -10.07 21.03 7.72
C PHE A 43 -10.53 21.07 6.25
N GLY A 44 -9.61 21.25 5.31
CA GLY A 44 -9.92 21.20 3.87
C GLY A 44 -10.32 19.81 3.41
N GLY A 45 -10.96 19.74 2.25
CA GLY A 45 -11.30 18.47 1.60
C GLY A 45 -10.06 17.68 1.20
N ALA A 46 -10.24 16.38 0.99
CA ALA A 46 -9.17 15.52 0.48
C ALA A 46 -8.77 15.94 -0.94
N ARG A 47 -7.45 15.92 -1.18
CA ARG A 47 -6.84 16.19 -2.48
C ARG A 47 -6.09 14.95 -2.94
N TRP A 48 -5.81 14.90 -4.22
CA TRP A 48 -5.16 13.76 -4.86
C TRP A 48 -3.78 14.12 -5.40
N LEU A 49 -2.78 13.37 -4.99
CA LEU A 49 -1.44 13.41 -5.58
C LEU A 49 -1.20 12.11 -6.34
N ALA A 50 -1.27 12.17 -7.66
CA ALA A 50 -1.02 11.01 -8.50
C ALA A 50 0.43 10.52 -8.35
N ALA A 51 0.67 9.23 -8.54
CA ALA A 51 2.01 8.65 -8.38
C ALA A 51 3.04 9.31 -9.31
N GLU A 52 2.67 9.65 -10.54
CA GLU A 52 3.52 10.36 -11.50
C GLU A 52 3.88 11.79 -11.07
N ASP A 53 3.14 12.39 -10.15
CA ASP A 53 3.40 13.72 -9.60
C ASP A 53 4.20 13.69 -8.30
N ILE A 54 4.64 12.52 -7.86
CA ILE A 54 5.54 12.33 -6.73
C ILE A 54 6.97 12.36 -7.25
N LEU A 55 7.74 13.36 -6.83
CA LEU A 55 9.16 13.45 -7.14
C LEU A 55 9.99 12.51 -6.26
N VAL A 56 9.75 12.55 -4.95
CA VAL A 56 10.42 11.71 -3.95
C VAL A 56 9.39 11.14 -2.98
N LEU A 57 9.39 9.83 -2.84
CA LEU A 57 8.68 9.11 -1.79
C LEU A 57 9.71 8.74 -0.71
N GLY A 58 9.86 9.61 0.27
CA GLY A 58 10.87 9.47 1.32
C GLY A 58 10.34 8.86 2.61
N GLU A 59 11.24 8.68 3.58
CA GLU A 59 10.91 8.14 4.90
C GLU A 59 10.34 9.20 5.86
N VAL A 60 10.65 10.48 5.62
CA VAL A 60 10.25 11.59 6.49
C VAL A 60 9.31 12.58 5.82
N SER A 61 9.24 12.56 4.50
CA SER A 61 8.38 13.45 3.71
C SER A 61 8.16 12.91 2.31
N VAL A 62 7.11 13.41 1.68
CA VAL A 62 6.82 13.22 0.26
C VAL A 62 7.08 14.54 -0.45
N ILE A 63 7.90 14.51 -1.49
CA ILE A 63 8.15 15.71 -2.34
C ILE A 63 7.27 15.60 -3.57
N ALA A 64 6.38 16.56 -3.74
CA ALA A 64 5.47 16.64 -4.86
C ALA A 64 6.06 17.48 -6.00
N LEU A 65 5.90 17.01 -7.24
CA LEU A 65 6.25 17.72 -8.45
C LEU A 65 5.18 18.75 -8.83
N ARG A 66 3.92 18.42 -8.55
CA ARG A 66 2.76 19.28 -8.80
C ARG A 66 1.90 19.40 -7.55
N PRO A 67 1.08 20.47 -7.41
CA PRO A 67 0.17 20.58 -6.27
C PRO A 67 -0.88 19.45 -6.32
N PRO A 68 -1.30 18.92 -5.16
CA PRO A 68 -2.40 17.96 -5.10
C PRO A 68 -3.67 18.54 -5.74
N GLY A 69 -4.33 17.74 -6.54
CA GLY A 69 -5.49 18.12 -7.32
C GLY A 69 -6.79 17.48 -6.87
N ARG A 70 -7.71 17.32 -7.81
CA ARG A 70 -9.03 16.75 -7.55
C ARG A 70 -8.95 15.24 -7.35
N MET A 71 -9.68 14.73 -6.35
CA MET A 71 -9.83 13.30 -6.09
C MET A 71 -10.54 12.58 -7.26
N PRO A 72 -9.99 11.46 -7.75
CA PRO A 72 -10.74 10.56 -8.62
C PRO A 72 -11.94 9.97 -7.87
N ARG A 73 -13.03 9.68 -8.59
CA ARG A 73 -14.25 9.11 -8.00
C ARG A 73 -14.05 7.70 -7.44
N ASP A 74 -13.10 6.96 -7.98
CA ASP A 74 -12.80 5.55 -7.69
C ASP A 74 -11.45 5.38 -6.95
N ALA A 75 -11.03 6.37 -6.18
CA ALA A 75 -9.72 6.38 -5.52
C ALA A 75 -9.57 5.39 -4.36
N ALA A 76 -10.64 4.80 -3.87
CA ALA A 76 -10.59 3.84 -2.76
C ALA A 76 -10.36 2.43 -3.29
N PHE A 77 -9.15 1.92 -3.14
CA PHE A 77 -8.82 0.53 -3.41
C PHE A 77 -8.02 -0.06 -2.26
N VAL A 78 -8.55 -1.12 -1.66
CA VAL A 78 -7.97 -1.80 -0.51
C VAL A 78 -7.77 -3.27 -0.84
N LEU A 79 -6.65 -3.84 -0.44
CA LEU A 79 -6.41 -5.28 -0.49
C LEU A 79 -7.00 -5.93 0.77
N GLY A 80 -7.62 -7.08 0.61
CA GLY A 80 -8.33 -7.77 1.69
C GLY A 80 -7.80 -9.18 1.94
N SER A 81 -8.67 -10.16 1.70
CA SER A 81 -8.37 -11.57 1.94
C SER A 81 -7.31 -12.12 0.99
N VAL A 82 -6.55 -13.09 1.51
CA VAL A 82 -5.51 -13.82 0.75
C VAL A 82 -5.90 -15.28 0.68
N ARG A 83 -5.91 -15.82 -0.53
CA ARG A 83 -6.14 -17.25 -0.80
C ARG A 83 -5.03 -17.81 -1.68
N ASP A 84 -4.78 -19.12 -1.57
CA ASP A 84 -3.95 -19.79 -2.57
C ASP A 84 -4.77 -20.17 -3.81
N THR A 85 -4.10 -20.64 -4.85
CA THR A 85 -4.75 -21.06 -6.09
C THR A 85 -5.60 -22.31 -5.94
N ALA A 86 -5.48 -23.05 -4.85
CA ALA A 86 -6.35 -24.17 -4.47
C ALA A 86 -7.59 -23.73 -3.66
N GLY A 87 -7.73 -22.44 -3.35
CA GLY A 87 -8.85 -21.86 -2.61
C GLY A 87 -8.70 -21.87 -1.09
N LEU A 88 -7.53 -22.28 -0.57
CA LEU A 88 -7.26 -22.25 0.87
C LEU A 88 -7.12 -20.80 1.35
N ASP A 89 -7.82 -20.45 2.43
CA ASP A 89 -7.71 -19.15 3.08
C ASP A 89 -6.35 -19.04 3.80
N LEU A 90 -5.55 -18.07 3.39
CA LEU A 90 -4.21 -17.81 3.94
C LEU A 90 -4.18 -16.59 4.87
N GLY A 91 -5.29 -15.89 5.06
CA GLY A 91 -5.36 -14.73 5.93
C GLY A 91 -5.69 -13.42 5.23
N ARG A 92 -5.04 -12.32 5.66
CA ARG A 92 -5.33 -10.96 5.19
C ARG A 92 -4.05 -10.16 4.97
N VAL A 93 -4.09 -9.22 4.03
CA VAL A 93 -3.03 -8.23 3.83
C VAL A 93 -3.09 -7.20 4.96
N THR A 94 -1.98 -6.99 5.63
CA THR A 94 -1.85 -5.99 6.70
C THR A 94 -1.03 -4.78 6.30
N ASP A 95 -0.11 -4.93 5.37
CA ASP A 95 0.68 -3.83 4.81
C ASP A 95 1.26 -4.20 3.44
N VAL A 96 1.81 -3.21 2.77
CA VAL A 96 2.40 -3.32 1.45
C VAL A 96 3.79 -2.70 1.46
N TYR A 97 4.76 -3.37 0.85
CA TYR A 97 6.11 -2.85 0.65
C TYR A 97 6.27 -2.35 -0.78
N LEU A 98 6.69 -1.11 -0.92
CA LEU A 98 6.96 -0.46 -2.20
C LEU A 98 8.45 -0.27 -2.45
N GLN A 99 8.85 -0.36 -3.70
CA GLN A 99 10.10 0.20 -4.17
C GLN A 99 9.92 1.73 -4.32
N PRO A 100 10.69 2.55 -3.59
CA PRO A 100 10.47 4.00 -3.59
C PRO A 100 10.73 4.66 -4.95
N ASP A 101 11.66 4.10 -5.74
CA ASP A 101 12.04 4.65 -7.04
C ASP A 101 11.00 4.41 -8.13
N THR A 102 10.56 3.16 -8.25
CA THR A 102 9.61 2.72 -9.29
C THR A 102 8.16 2.79 -8.84
N ARG A 103 7.92 2.90 -7.54
CA ARG A 103 6.62 2.86 -6.87
C ARG A 103 5.85 1.55 -7.13
N ARG A 104 6.60 0.49 -7.46
CA ARG A 104 6.05 -0.85 -7.64
C ARG A 104 5.99 -1.58 -6.31
N VAL A 105 4.95 -2.40 -6.17
CA VAL A 105 4.82 -3.28 -5.01
C VAL A 105 5.85 -4.39 -5.09
N ALA A 106 6.69 -4.48 -4.05
CA ALA A 106 7.72 -5.50 -3.94
C ALA A 106 7.24 -6.73 -3.17
N ALA A 107 6.41 -6.53 -2.14
CA ALA A 107 5.87 -7.60 -1.32
C ALA A 107 4.61 -7.16 -0.60
N LEU A 108 3.78 -8.12 -0.22
CA LEU A 108 2.65 -7.94 0.67
C LEU A 108 2.97 -8.54 2.04
N GLU A 109 2.62 -7.83 3.09
CA GLU A 109 2.63 -8.34 4.45
C GLU A 109 1.30 -9.00 4.74
N ILE A 110 1.33 -10.24 5.21
CA ILE A 110 0.15 -11.08 5.43
C ILE A 110 0.13 -11.54 6.88
N THR A 111 -1.02 -11.44 7.53
CA THR A 111 -1.29 -12.12 8.79
C THR A 111 -2.16 -13.34 8.55
N LEU A 112 -1.76 -14.46 9.15
CA LEU A 112 -2.47 -15.74 9.07
C LEU A 112 -3.58 -15.86 10.14
N GLY A 113 -3.79 -14.81 10.94
CA GLY A 113 -4.71 -14.78 12.06
C GLY A 113 -3.99 -14.71 13.41
N PRO A 114 -4.71 -14.35 14.50
CA PRO A 114 -4.06 -14.01 15.77
C PRO A 114 -3.31 -15.18 16.43
N LEU A 115 -3.77 -16.41 16.27
CA LEU A 115 -3.09 -17.59 16.82
C LEU A 115 -1.86 -17.97 16.02
N GLU A 116 -1.93 -17.86 14.71
CA GLU A 116 -0.80 -18.15 13.81
C GLU A 116 0.25 -17.04 13.87
N GLU A 117 -0.16 -15.80 14.08
CA GLU A 117 0.75 -14.67 14.26
C GLU A 117 1.65 -14.84 15.48
N LEU A 118 1.11 -15.38 16.58
CA LEU A 118 1.89 -15.74 17.77
C LEU A 118 2.92 -16.86 17.50
N ARG A 119 2.61 -17.77 16.58
CA ARG A 119 3.49 -18.91 16.25
C ARG A 119 4.49 -18.61 15.13
N CYS A 120 4.03 -17.94 14.08
CA CYS A 120 4.76 -17.77 12.83
C CYS A 120 5.17 -16.33 12.56
N GLY A 121 4.59 -15.34 13.26
CA GLY A 121 4.77 -13.92 12.97
C GLY A 121 4.12 -13.50 11.65
N GLN A 122 4.46 -12.32 11.19
CA GLN A 122 4.00 -11.80 9.91
C GLN A 122 4.80 -12.41 8.77
N MET A 123 4.13 -12.65 7.66
CA MET A 123 4.70 -13.29 6.48
C MET A 123 4.73 -12.31 5.31
N LEU A 124 5.75 -12.43 4.47
CA LEU A 124 5.89 -11.67 3.22
C LEU A 124 5.57 -12.56 2.02
N ALA A 125 4.70 -12.06 1.15
CA ALA A 125 4.44 -12.64 -0.15
C ALA A 125 5.00 -11.74 -1.25
N ARG A 126 5.89 -12.26 -2.07
CA ARG A 126 6.47 -11.55 -3.21
C ARG A 126 5.77 -11.92 -4.52
N ASP A 127 5.26 -13.12 -4.61
CA ASP A 127 4.54 -13.62 -5.77
C ASP A 127 3.04 -13.68 -5.47
N PHE A 128 2.27 -12.85 -6.16
CA PHE A 128 0.83 -12.72 -5.95
C PHE A 128 0.15 -12.15 -7.18
N ALA A 129 -1.16 -12.38 -7.27
CA ALA A 129 -2.05 -11.71 -8.21
C ALA A 129 -3.22 -11.10 -7.43
N VAL A 130 -3.75 -9.99 -7.92
CA VAL A 130 -4.90 -9.32 -7.32
C VAL A 130 -6.09 -9.45 -8.26
N HIS A 131 -7.21 -9.90 -7.71
CA HIS A 131 -8.50 -9.93 -8.38
C HIS A 131 -9.34 -8.76 -7.87
N PRO A 132 -9.48 -7.66 -8.62
CA PRO A 132 -10.25 -6.51 -8.18
C PRO A 132 -11.74 -6.83 -8.20
N ALA A 133 -12.46 -6.41 -7.16
CA ALA A 133 -13.91 -6.49 -7.07
C ALA A 133 -14.47 -5.08 -6.89
N PRO A 134 -15.35 -4.57 -7.77
CA PRO A 134 -15.94 -3.25 -7.64
C PRO A 134 -16.70 -3.10 -6.31
N GLY A 135 -16.33 -2.08 -5.51
CA GLY A 135 -16.97 -1.80 -4.23
C GLY A 135 -16.57 -2.72 -3.07
N GLU A 136 -15.67 -3.67 -3.30
CA GLU A 136 -15.17 -4.60 -2.29
C GLU A 136 -13.63 -4.56 -2.23
N PRO A 137 -13.00 -4.99 -1.10
CA PRO A 137 -11.56 -5.17 -1.05
C PRO A 137 -11.09 -6.16 -2.11
N GLY A 138 -9.99 -5.83 -2.79
CA GLY A 138 -9.37 -6.72 -3.78
C GLY A 138 -8.91 -8.03 -3.15
N GLN A 139 -9.21 -9.15 -3.79
CA GLN A 139 -8.78 -10.48 -3.35
C GLN A 139 -7.38 -10.76 -3.86
N VAL A 140 -6.50 -11.21 -2.96
CA VAL A 140 -5.12 -11.58 -3.28
C VAL A 140 -5.04 -13.10 -3.46
N LEU A 141 -4.44 -13.53 -4.56
CA LEU A 141 -4.16 -14.92 -4.87
C LEU A 141 -2.67 -15.18 -4.83
N ILE A 142 -2.26 -16.20 -4.11
CA ILE A 142 -0.87 -16.66 -4.02
C ILE A 142 -0.78 -18.06 -4.64
N PRO A 143 0.23 -18.34 -5.48
CA PRO A 143 0.41 -19.67 -6.06
C PRO A 143 0.55 -20.73 -4.97
N THR A 144 -0.13 -21.86 -5.14
CA THR A 144 0.01 -23.03 -4.25
C THR A 144 1.46 -23.50 -4.24
N GLY A 145 2.02 -23.68 -3.05
CA GLY A 145 3.44 -24.05 -2.86
C GLY A 145 4.41 -22.87 -2.91
N CYS A 146 3.93 -21.65 -3.05
CA CYS A 146 4.77 -20.45 -2.92
C CYS A 146 5.32 -20.36 -1.48
N THR A 147 6.61 -20.09 -1.35
CA THR A 147 7.24 -19.90 -0.06
C THR A 147 6.93 -18.49 0.46
N LEU A 148 6.24 -18.42 1.60
CA LEU A 148 6.09 -17.18 2.34
C LEU A 148 7.34 -16.94 3.17
N GLU A 149 7.93 -15.75 3.06
CA GLU A 149 9.10 -15.36 3.85
C GLU A 149 8.65 -14.83 5.21
N ARG A 150 9.28 -15.32 6.29
CA ARG A 150 9.04 -14.81 7.62
C ARG A 150 9.71 -13.45 7.78
N ILE A 151 8.97 -12.46 8.26
CA ILE A 151 9.57 -11.17 8.66
C ILE A 151 10.37 -11.43 9.94
N ARG A 152 11.69 -11.29 9.84
CA ARG A 152 12.53 -11.23 11.04
C ARG A 152 12.49 -9.80 11.56
N GLU A 153 11.89 -9.60 12.72
CA GLU A 153 12.08 -8.35 13.44
C GLU A 153 13.58 -8.14 13.65
N ARG A 154 14.12 -7.07 13.06
CA ARG A 154 15.43 -6.59 13.47
C ARG A 154 15.25 -6.01 14.88
N ARG A 155 15.77 -6.72 15.84
CA ARG A 155 15.96 -6.19 17.19
C ARG A 155 16.96 -5.04 17.18
#